data_176a4e7328a05b11759a75eeb8ac948d
#
_entry.id   176a4e7328a05b11759a75eeb8ac948d
#
_cell.length_a   1.000
_cell.length_b   1.000
_cell.length_c   1.000
_cell.angle_alpha   90.00
_cell.angle_beta   90.00
_cell.angle_gamma   90.00
#
_symmetry.space_group_name_H-M   'P 1'
#
loop_
_entity.id
_entity.type
_entity.pdbx_description
1 polymer ?
#
loop_
_entity_poly.entity_id
_entity_poly.type
_entity_poly.pdbx_seq_one_letter_code
_entity_poly.pdbx_strand_id
1 'polypeptide(L)'
;PGSITFDVGIAEPGTGAFEGNRSRGITIYNSHGITPETERTTHHFWTSSRNFRCEDEALTRTLGEIRNTFLEDVAMLEAQQRTLEVFPDAPTIDINADAPTIQARALLGRMIEAEQNAPAAAVRA
;
A
#
# COMPACT_ATOMS: atom_id res chain seq x y z
N PRO A 1 1.42 9.31 7.64
CA PRO A 1 1.19 8.66 6.35
C PRO A 1 0.58 7.26 6.54
N GLY A 2 -0.72 7.20 6.79
CA GLY A 2 -1.48 5.95 6.91
C GLY A 2 -2.21 5.58 5.62
N SER A 3 -1.86 6.16 4.46
CA SER A 3 -2.51 5.84 3.19
C SER A 3 -1.50 5.68 2.06
N ILE A 4 -1.78 4.71 1.21
CA ILE A 4 -1.05 4.43 -0.02
C ILE A 4 -2.04 4.46 -1.17
N THR A 5 -1.74 5.19 -2.22
CA THR A 5 -2.50 5.17 -3.47
C THR A 5 -1.58 4.78 -4.62
N PHE A 6 -2.05 3.91 -5.47
CA PHE A 6 -1.35 3.53 -6.69
C PHE A 6 -2.36 3.17 -7.78
N ASP A 7 -1.89 3.17 -8.99
CA ASP A 7 -2.66 2.74 -10.13
C ASP A 7 -1.90 1.70 -10.95
N VAL A 8 -2.66 0.77 -11.48
CA VAL A 8 -2.16 -0.24 -12.41
C VAL A 8 -3.00 -0.20 -13.68
N GLY A 9 -2.39 -0.42 -14.81
CA GLY A 9 -3.10 -0.33 -16.07
C GLY A 9 -2.40 -1.02 -17.22
N ILE A 10 -3.12 -1.10 -18.33
CA ILE A 10 -2.62 -1.61 -19.61
C ILE A 10 -2.89 -0.54 -20.64
N ALA A 11 -1.91 -0.18 -21.45
CA ALA A 11 -2.03 0.74 -22.54
C ALA A 11 -1.44 0.15 -23.83
N GLU A 12 -1.90 0.64 -24.97
CA GLU A 12 -1.30 0.26 -26.26
C GLU A 12 0.19 0.64 -26.30
N PRO A 13 1.05 -0.22 -26.83
CA PRO A 13 2.46 0.10 -27.02
C PRO A 13 2.65 1.38 -27.87
N GLY A 14 3.60 2.22 -27.48
CA GLY A 14 3.94 3.43 -28.22
C GLY A 14 2.97 4.61 -28.06
N THR A 15 2.03 4.54 -27.11
CA THR A 15 1.07 5.63 -26.85
C THR A 15 1.56 6.66 -25.84
N GLY A 16 2.76 6.51 -25.30
CA GLY A 16 3.33 7.40 -24.28
C GLY A 16 2.79 7.16 -22.87
N ALA A 17 2.38 5.94 -22.55
CA ALA A 17 1.83 5.62 -21.25
C ALA A 17 2.86 5.76 -20.11
N PHE A 18 4.12 5.44 -20.35
CA PHE A 18 5.21 5.64 -19.40
C PHE A 18 5.51 7.13 -19.15
N GLU A 19 5.24 7.98 -20.13
CA GLU A 19 5.35 9.44 -20.06
C GLU A 19 4.08 10.10 -19.51
N GLY A 20 3.11 9.29 -19.04
CA GLY A 20 1.87 9.76 -18.41
C GLY A 20 0.66 9.86 -19.33
N ASN A 21 0.78 9.58 -20.64
CA ASN A 21 -0.37 9.58 -21.54
C ASN A 21 -1.16 8.27 -21.42
N ARG A 22 -2.22 8.27 -20.61
CA ARG A 22 -3.07 7.11 -20.36
C ARG A 22 -4.40 7.13 -21.11
N SER A 23 -4.58 8.04 -22.04
CA SER A 23 -5.85 8.24 -22.76
C SER A 23 -6.29 7.02 -23.60
N ARG A 24 -5.34 6.15 -23.98
CA ARG A 24 -5.58 4.92 -24.73
C ARG A 24 -5.30 3.67 -23.90
N GLY A 25 -5.62 3.73 -22.62
CA GLY A 25 -5.42 2.63 -21.67
C GLY A 25 -6.63 2.41 -20.78
N ILE A 26 -6.58 1.27 -20.10
CA ILE A 26 -7.46 0.96 -18.98
C ILE A 26 -6.66 1.06 -17.69
N THR A 27 -7.28 1.59 -16.64
CA THR A 27 -6.62 1.79 -15.35
C THR A 27 -7.52 1.35 -14.21
N ILE A 28 -6.92 0.69 -13.22
CA ILE A 28 -7.50 0.42 -11.91
C ILE A 28 -6.75 1.29 -10.91
N TYR A 29 -7.47 2.09 -10.16
CA TYR A 29 -6.96 2.94 -9.09
C TYR A 29 -7.20 2.25 -7.76
N ASN A 30 -6.17 2.09 -6.97
CA ASN A 30 -6.22 1.46 -5.66
C ASN A 30 -5.84 2.45 -4.58
N SER A 31 -6.59 2.41 -3.47
CA SER A 31 -6.28 3.18 -2.28
C SER A 31 -6.32 2.26 -1.07
N HIS A 32 -5.29 2.32 -0.25
CA HIS A 32 -5.14 1.54 0.96
C HIS A 32 -5.01 2.50 2.14
N GLY A 33 -5.87 2.33 3.14
CA GLY A 33 -5.75 2.98 4.43
C GLY A 33 -5.20 1.98 5.45
N ILE A 34 -4.10 2.33 6.10
CA ILE A 34 -3.43 1.51 7.09
C ILE A 34 -3.48 2.28 8.41
N THR A 35 -4.29 1.79 9.34
CA THR A 35 -4.51 2.45 10.63
C THR A 35 -4.02 1.56 11.76
N PRO A 36 -2.91 1.90 12.42
CA PRO A 36 -2.47 1.18 13.61
C PRO A 36 -3.53 1.18 14.70
N GLU A 37 -3.78 0.04 15.32
CA GLU A 37 -4.70 -0.11 16.44
C GLU A 37 -3.92 -0.33 17.74
N THR A 38 -2.96 -1.25 17.71
CA THR A 38 -2.05 -1.54 18.81
C THR A 38 -0.63 -1.66 18.28
N GLU A 39 0.32 -2.01 19.14
CA GLU A 39 1.70 -2.34 18.71
C GLU A 39 1.77 -3.56 17.77
N ARG A 40 0.69 -4.36 17.71
CA ARG A 40 0.67 -5.65 17.01
C ARG A 40 -0.47 -5.79 16.01
N THR A 41 -1.42 -4.89 16.04
CA THR A 41 -2.62 -4.95 15.20
C THR A 41 -2.81 -3.67 14.40
N THR A 42 -3.29 -3.84 13.18
CA THR A 42 -3.52 -2.75 12.23
C THR A 42 -4.79 -3.01 11.46
N HIS A 43 -5.65 -2.02 11.34
CA HIS A 43 -6.75 -2.06 10.40
C HIS A 43 -6.26 -1.74 9.00
N HIS A 44 -6.63 -2.58 8.04
CA HIS A 44 -6.35 -2.36 6.64
C HIS A 44 -7.64 -2.19 5.86
N PHE A 45 -7.86 -0.98 5.37
CA PHE A 45 -8.96 -0.62 4.49
C PHE A 45 -8.45 -0.51 3.07
N TRP A 46 -9.21 -0.98 2.11
CA TRP A 46 -8.83 -0.83 0.71
C TRP A 46 -10.07 -0.58 -0.16
N THR A 47 -9.84 0.12 -1.25
CA THR A 47 -10.84 0.34 -2.30
C THR A 47 -10.17 0.32 -3.66
N SER A 48 -10.90 -0.14 -4.65
CA SER A 48 -10.50 -0.13 -6.06
C SER A 48 -11.57 0.54 -6.90
N SER A 49 -11.15 1.36 -7.84
CA SER A 49 -12.01 1.92 -8.88
C SER A 49 -11.37 1.74 -10.25
N ARG A 50 -12.18 1.76 -11.29
CA ARG A 50 -11.70 1.57 -12.67
C ARG A 50 -12.31 2.59 -13.61
N ASN A 51 -11.64 2.85 -14.72
CA ASN A 51 -12.10 3.77 -15.77
C ASN A 51 -12.69 3.07 -16.99
N PHE A 52 -13.00 1.79 -16.89
CA PHE A 52 -13.50 0.99 -18.01
C PHE A 52 -14.63 0.05 -17.58
N ARG A 53 -15.56 -0.24 -18.47
CA ARG A 53 -16.68 -1.15 -18.26
C ARG A 53 -17.37 -0.96 -16.89
N CYS A 54 -17.61 0.30 -16.50
CA CYS A 54 -18.07 0.65 -15.15
C CYS A 54 -19.43 0.06 -14.81
N GLU A 55 -20.31 -0.12 -15.82
CA GLU A 55 -21.65 -0.71 -15.67
C GLU A 55 -21.66 -2.25 -15.71
N ASP A 56 -20.50 -2.89 -15.88
CA ASP A 56 -20.40 -4.34 -15.95
C ASP A 56 -20.33 -4.95 -14.55
N GLU A 57 -21.47 -5.40 -14.07
CA GLU A 57 -21.59 -6.04 -12.75
C GLU A 57 -20.85 -7.37 -12.65
N ALA A 58 -20.78 -8.16 -13.74
CA ALA A 58 -20.03 -9.41 -13.73
C ALA A 58 -18.54 -9.15 -13.53
N LEU A 59 -18.00 -8.17 -14.26
CA LEU A 59 -16.62 -7.73 -14.07
C LEU A 59 -16.39 -7.15 -12.66
N THR A 60 -17.35 -6.40 -12.12
CA THR A 60 -17.25 -5.87 -10.76
C THR A 60 -17.14 -6.99 -9.73
N ARG A 61 -17.93 -8.04 -9.86
CA ARG A 61 -17.82 -9.22 -8.99
C ARG A 61 -16.47 -9.91 -9.14
N THR A 62 -16.01 -10.13 -10.37
CA THR A 62 -14.71 -10.77 -10.63
C THR A 62 -13.55 -9.95 -10.03
N LEU A 63 -13.55 -8.63 -10.20
CA LEU A 63 -12.53 -7.79 -9.60
C LEU A 63 -12.63 -7.75 -8.06
N GLY A 64 -13.81 -7.97 -7.50
CA GLY A 64 -14.01 -8.10 -6.05
C GLY A 64 -13.33 -9.32 -5.43
N GLU A 65 -13.03 -10.37 -6.23
CA GLU A 65 -12.30 -11.56 -5.78
C GLU A 65 -10.85 -11.26 -5.33
N ILE A 66 -10.31 -10.09 -5.65
CA ILE A 66 -9.00 -9.62 -5.14
C ILE A 66 -8.96 -9.62 -3.60
N ARG A 67 -10.14 -9.54 -2.95
CA ARG A 67 -10.24 -9.71 -1.49
C ARG A 67 -9.62 -11.03 -1.02
N ASN A 68 -9.80 -12.11 -1.78
CA ASN A 68 -9.26 -13.41 -1.41
C ASN A 68 -7.73 -13.41 -1.42
N THR A 69 -7.11 -12.72 -2.39
CA THR A 69 -5.66 -12.52 -2.41
C THR A 69 -5.18 -11.78 -1.16
N PHE A 70 -5.85 -10.71 -0.75
CA PHE A 70 -5.49 -10.00 0.48
C PHE A 70 -5.65 -10.87 1.75
N LEU A 71 -6.62 -11.79 1.78
CA LEU A 71 -6.76 -12.72 2.91
C LEU A 71 -5.62 -13.74 2.99
N GLU A 72 -5.06 -14.14 1.85
CA GLU A 72 -3.85 -14.96 1.80
C GLU A 72 -2.64 -14.18 2.35
N ASP A 73 -2.50 -12.91 1.97
CA ASP A 73 -1.46 -12.01 2.48
C ASP A 73 -1.55 -11.82 3.99
N VAL A 74 -2.76 -11.68 4.53
CA VAL A 74 -2.98 -11.55 5.99
C VAL A 74 -2.37 -12.73 6.75
N ALA A 75 -2.61 -13.96 6.31
CA ALA A 75 -2.07 -15.15 6.96
C ALA A 75 -0.53 -15.15 6.97
N MET A 76 0.09 -14.70 5.88
CA MET A 76 1.55 -14.58 5.78
C MET A 76 2.10 -13.48 6.68
N LEU A 77 1.47 -12.30 6.71
CA LEU A 77 1.88 -11.17 7.54
C LEU A 77 1.79 -11.52 9.03
N GLU A 78 0.71 -12.19 9.45
CA GLU A 78 0.56 -12.65 10.83
C GLU A 78 1.61 -13.70 11.21
N ALA A 79 1.98 -14.60 10.29
CA ALA A 79 3.05 -15.56 10.52
C ALA A 79 4.41 -14.86 10.64
N GLN A 80 4.67 -13.87 9.79
CA GLN A 80 5.87 -13.05 9.85
C GLN A 80 5.96 -12.28 11.18
N GLN A 81 4.86 -11.68 11.63
CA GLN A 81 4.81 -10.97 12.92
C GLN A 81 5.21 -11.88 14.08
N ARG A 82 4.68 -13.10 14.13
CA ARG A 82 5.05 -14.09 15.16
C ARG A 82 6.56 -14.43 15.12
N THR A 83 7.13 -14.52 13.91
CA THR A 83 8.56 -14.78 13.75
C THR A 83 9.42 -13.60 14.26
N LEU A 84 9.02 -12.37 13.92
CA LEU A 84 9.71 -11.16 14.38
C LEU A 84 9.66 -11.00 15.91
N GLU A 85 8.58 -11.44 16.56
CA GLU A 85 8.47 -11.43 18.02
C GLU A 85 9.44 -12.42 18.70
N VAL A 86 9.68 -13.57 18.06
CA VAL A 86 10.61 -14.58 18.57
C VAL A 86 12.07 -14.19 18.27
N PHE A 87 12.32 -13.54 17.15
CA PHE A 87 13.65 -13.16 16.68
C PHE A 87 13.73 -11.67 16.34
N PRO A 88 13.61 -10.77 17.33
CA PRO A 88 13.53 -9.32 17.08
C PRO A 88 14.79 -8.75 16.42
N ASP A 89 15.94 -9.35 16.66
CA ASP A 89 17.23 -8.92 16.13
C ASP A 89 17.64 -9.64 14.83
N ALA A 90 16.74 -10.44 14.26
CA ALA A 90 17.03 -11.13 13.00
C ALA A 90 17.27 -10.11 11.87
N PRO A 91 18.35 -10.25 11.09
CA PRO A 91 18.60 -9.33 9.99
C PRO A 91 17.51 -9.46 8.91
N THR A 92 16.99 -8.33 8.47
CA THR A 92 16.13 -8.28 7.28
C THR A 92 17.00 -8.37 6.03
N ILE A 93 16.56 -9.14 5.06
CA ILE A 93 17.22 -9.25 3.75
C ILE A 93 16.38 -8.44 2.77
N ASP A 94 16.94 -7.35 2.29
CA ASP A 94 16.30 -6.52 1.27
C ASP A 94 16.73 -6.97 -0.12
N ILE A 95 15.78 -7.02 -1.04
CA ILE A 95 16.02 -7.28 -2.46
C ILE A 95 15.65 -6.03 -3.30
N ASN A 96 15.96 -6.02 -4.58
CA ASN A 96 15.69 -4.86 -5.44
C ASN A 96 14.20 -4.45 -5.47
N ALA A 97 13.28 -5.40 -5.29
CA ALA A 97 11.85 -5.12 -5.21
C ALA A 97 11.45 -4.35 -3.94
N ASP A 98 12.27 -4.35 -2.90
CA ASP A 98 11.98 -3.69 -1.62
C ASP A 98 12.36 -2.20 -1.61
N ALA A 99 12.94 -1.67 -2.69
CA ALA A 99 13.38 -0.28 -2.75
C ALA A 99 12.27 0.74 -2.35
N PRO A 100 11.01 0.61 -2.77
CA PRO A 100 9.93 1.50 -2.32
C PRO A 100 9.67 1.38 -0.81
N THR A 101 9.73 0.18 -0.24
CA THR A 101 9.54 -0.08 1.19
C THR A 101 10.65 0.55 2.03
N ILE A 102 11.89 0.44 1.57
CA ILE A 102 13.07 1.05 2.22
C ILE A 102 12.91 2.58 2.24
N GLN A 103 12.51 3.18 1.11
CA GLN A 103 12.26 4.62 1.02
C GLN A 103 11.11 5.06 1.94
N ALA A 104 10.02 4.30 1.99
CA ALA A 104 8.87 4.59 2.85
C ALA A 104 9.26 4.53 4.34
N ARG A 105 10.03 3.53 4.76
CA ARG A 105 10.56 3.42 6.13
C ARG A 105 11.47 4.59 6.48
N ALA A 106 12.37 4.99 5.58
CA ALA A 106 13.25 6.14 5.78
C ALA A 106 12.45 7.45 5.89
N LEU A 107 11.41 7.62 5.08
CA LEU A 107 10.52 8.78 5.17
C LEU A 107 9.78 8.82 6.51
N LEU A 108 9.20 7.70 6.93
CA LEU A 108 8.48 7.58 8.19
C LEU A 108 9.42 7.87 9.39
N GLY A 109 10.64 7.35 9.38
CA GLY A 109 11.66 7.64 10.40
C GLY A 109 11.91 9.14 10.55
N ARG A 110 12.14 9.85 9.44
CA ARG A 110 12.31 11.32 9.46
C ARG A 110 11.09 12.06 10.01
N MET A 111 9.88 11.59 9.70
CA MET A 111 8.64 12.20 10.21
C MET A 111 8.51 12.01 11.73
N ILE A 112 8.81 10.82 12.23
CA ILE A 112 8.81 10.51 13.66
C ILE A 112 9.86 11.38 14.40
N GLU A 113 11.07 11.47 13.89
CA GLU A 113 12.12 12.32 14.45
C GLU A 113 11.71 13.79 14.49
N ALA A 114 11.09 14.28 13.41
CA ALA A 114 10.62 15.65 13.35
C ALA A 114 9.49 15.92 14.38
N GLU A 115 8.58 14.98 14.56
CA GLU A 115 7.52 15.07 15.57
C GLU A 115 8.06 15.06 17.00
N GLN A 116 9.00 14.15 17.30
CA GLN A 116 9.63 14.04 18.60
C GLN A 116 10.44 15.30 18.98
N ASN A 117 11.03 15.96 17.99
CA ASN A 117 11.81 17.20 18.18
C ASN A 117 10.95 18.47 18.10
N ALA A 118 9.66 18.38 17.77
CA ALA A 118 8.78 19.53 17.71
C ALA A 118 8.50 20.11 19.12
N PRO A 119 8.47 21.43 19.30
CA PRO A 119 8.06 22.03 20.57
C PRO A 119 6.63 21.59 20.94
N ALA A 120 6.41 21.26 22.22
CA ALA A 120 5.15 20.72 22.73
C ALA A 120 3.89 21.57 22.43
N ALA A 121 4.05 22.82 22.02
CA ALA A 121 2.96 23.72 21.61
C ALA A 121 2.45 23.49 20.17
N ALA A 122 3.20 22.80 19.32
CA ALA A 122 2.87 22.57 17.91
C ALA A 122 2.00 21.31 17.68
N VAL A 123 1.84 20.47 18.69
CA VAL A 123 1.15 19.16 18.58
C VAL A 123 -0.38 19.28 18.83
N ARG A 124 -0.91 20.44 19.13
CA ARG A 124 -2.31 20.66 19.52
C ARG A 124 -3.13 21.56 18.58
N ALA A 125 -2.65 21.81 17.35
CA ALA A 125 -3.39 22.61 16.37
C ALA A 125 -4.00 21.77 15.24
#